data_d4a03842873d6a9f709a9d448cf640c1
#
_entry.id   d4a03842873d6a9f709a9d448cf640c1
#
_cell.length_a   1.000
_cell.length_b   1.000
_cell.length_c   1.000
_cell.angle_alpha   90.00
_cell.angle_beta   90.00
_cell.angle_gamma   90.00
#
_symmetry.space_group_name_H-M   'P 1'
#
loop_
_entity.id
_entity.type
_entity.pdbx_description
1 polymer ?
#
loop_
_entity_poly.entity_id
_entity_poly.type
_entity_poly.pdbx_seq_one_letter_code
_entity_poly.pdbx_strand_id
1 'polypeptide(L)'
;MPLEVLLRALWWWRWRLALVSLLVLGLGSAVVLSWPRQYVASAVVAPAETTGLAASTLIQANAVLQQAGGLLDNRPGGNFAVYLASLRSPEAVAMLARDTALPAWLTAQRQAGLGGWLREALGLRVTSDSDDLQRWLERNLSVTQSLAAVTVSLDLPHPDRAVALDALARLHAFAEGKVRGDLAELAAKRTALFESRLAREHDVYLRTPLYELLAQHQRAALAVLSDAAVAARLVSAPSVELSPSLPNRSLLLGLLLLLAPACTLLAAACLVLLRGVPVRARPRAIGGAPEFAAVLQGPER
;
A
#
# COMPACT_ATOMS: atom_id res chain seq x y z
N MET A 1 11.15 30.67 -31.45
CA MET A 1 10.94 31.98 -30.80
C MET A 1 12.14 32.28 -29.93
N PRO A 2 12.69 33.51 -29.92
CA PRO A 2 13.83 33.85 -29.06
C PRO A 2 13.39 33.79 -27.57
N LEU A 3 14.24 33.23 -26.73
CA LEU A 3 14.03 33.01 -25.30
C LEU A 3 13.69 34.32 -24.56
N GLU A 4 14.21 35.46 -25.07
CA GLU A 4 13.93 36.78 -24.54
C GLU A 4 12.46 37.21 -24.59
N VAL A 5 11.74 36.79 -25.64
CA VAL A 5 10.31 37.11 -25.80
C VAL A 5 9.48 36.37 -24.76
N LEU A 6 9.85 35.11 -24.47
CA LEU A 6 9.20 34.28 -23.49
C LEU A 6 9.43 34.83 -22.07
N LEU A 7 10.67 35.20 -21.73
CA LEU A 7 11.01 35.80 -20.45
C LEU A 7 10.28 37.13 -20.21
N ARG A 8 10.20 37.97 -21.25
CA ARG A 8 9.51 39.28 -21.18
C ARG A 8 7.99 39.09 -20.99
N ALA A 9 7.38 38.10 -21.64
CA ALA A 9 5.97 37.79 -21.49
C ALA A 9 5.67 37.26 -20.07
N LEU A 10 6.51 36.36 -19.54
CA LEU A 10 6.41 35.84 -18.17
C LEU A 10 6.57 36.97 -17.15
N TRP A 11 7.55 37.87 -17.31
CA TRP A 11 7.76 39.03 -16.42
C TRP A 11 6.55 39.96 -16.40
N TRP A 12 5.88 40.18 -17.52
CA TRP A 12 4.68 41.03 -17.58
C TRP A 12 3.46 40.39 -16.90
N TRP A 13 3.40 39.05 -16.92
CA TRP A 13 2.33 38.29 -16.27
C TRP A 13 2.64 37.88 -14.82
N ARG A 14 3.75 38.32 -14.27
CA ARG A 14 4.24 37.92 -12.94
C ARG A 14 3.19 37.96 -11.83
N TRP A 15 2.39 39.02 -11.77
CA TRP A 15 1.35 39.18 -10.74
C TRP A 15 0.18 38.20 -10.94
N ARG A 16 -0.22 37.97 -12.19
CA ARG A 16 -1.27 36.97 -12.51
C ARG A 16 -0.77 35.55 -12.22
N LEU A 17 0.45 35.24 -12.57
CA LEU A 17 1.08 33.96 -12.29
C LEU A 17 1.23 33.73 -10.77
N ALA A 18 1.65 34.74 -10.02
CA ALA A 18 1.72 34.70 -8.57
C ALA A 18 0.34 34.42 -7.93
N LEU A 19 -0.70 35.11 -8.43
CA LEU A 19 -2.06 34.93 -7.94
C LEU A 19 -2.61 33.52 -8.23
N VAL A 20 -2.40 33.01 -9.45
CA VAL A 20 -2.79 31.64 -9.83
C VAL A 20 -2.00 30.62 -9.01
N SER A 21 -0.69 30.81 -8.86
CA SER A 21 0.15 29.93 -8.03
C SER A 21 -0.32 29.91 -6.57
N LEU A 22 -0.64 31.07 -6.00
CA LEU A 22 -1.17 31.19 -4.65
C LEU A 22 -2.54 30.50 -4.50
N LEU A 23 -3.41 30.63 -5.49
CA LEU A 23 -4.71 29.97 -5.52
C LEU A 23 -4.56 28.44 -5.58
N VAL A 24 -3.70 27.92 -6.44
CA VAL A 24 -3.38 26.50 -6.55
C VAL A 24 -2.78 25.98 -5.25
N LEU A 25 -1.86 26.75 -4.65
CA LEU A 25 -1.24 26.41 -3.37
C LEU A 25 -2.27 26.43 -2.23
N GLY A 26 -3.17 27.40 -2.19
CA GLY A 26 -4.26 27.49 -1.20
C GLY A 26 -5.25 26.34 -1.31
N LEU A 27 -5.73 26.04 -2.52
CA LEU A 27 -6.62 24.91 -2.79
C LEU A 27 -5.93 23.58 -2.47
N GLY A 28 -4.69 23.37 -2.93
CA GLY A 28 -3.92 22.19 -2.64
C GLY A 28 -3.67 22.00 -1.16
N SER A 29 -3.32 23.07 -0.43
CA SER A 29 -3.15 23.03 1.03
C SER A 29 -4.46 22.67 1.74
N ALA A 30 -5.59 23.22 1.31
CA ALA A 30 -6.90 22.89 1.86
C ALA A 30 -7.22 21.41 1.69
N VAL A 31 -6.93 20.82 0.52
CA VAL A 31 -7.10 19.39 0.25
C VAL A 31 -6.18 18.56 1.16
N VAL A 32 -4.89 18.89 1.25
CA VAL A 32 -3.93 18.16 2.11
C VAL A 32 -4.32 18.22 3.58
N LEU A 33 -4.80 19.36 4.06
CA LEU A 33 -5.23 19.54 5.46
C LEU A 33 -6.55 18.83 5.76
N SER A 34 -7.46 18.73 4.79
CA SER A 34 -8.74 18.03 4.94
C SER A 34 -8.61 16.51 4.88
N TRP A 35 -7.48 15.98 4.40
CA TRP A 35 -7.25 14.54 4.33
C TRP A 35 -7.25 13.90 5.72
N PRO A 36 -8.03 12.82 5.94
CA PRO A 36 -8.11 12.19 7.25
C PRO A 36 -6.74 11.64 7.67
N ARG A 37 -6.40 11.86 8.92
CA ARG A 37 -5.19 11.31 9.52
C ARG A 37 -5.37 9.82 9.76
N GLN A 38 -4.31 9.05 9.53
CA GLN A 38 -4.31 7.60 9.74
C GLN A 38 -3.13 7.23 10.64
N TYR A 39 -3.39 6.29 11.54
CA TYR A 39 -2.39 5.63 12.36
C TYR A 39 -2.00 4.32 11.66
N VAL A 40 -0.72 4.02 11.60
CA VAL A 40 -0.25 2.75 11.05
C VAL A 40 0.04 1.81 12.21
N ALA A 41 -0.68 0.69 12.25
CA ALA A 41 -0.31 -0.42 13.10
C ALA A 41 0.79 -1.22 12.37
N SER A 42 1.91 -1.45 13.03
CA SER A 42 3.02 -2.21 12.50
C SER A 42 3.39 -3.39 13.39
N ALA A 43 3.71 -4.51 12.77
CA ALA A 43 4.25 -5.69 13.42
C ALA A 43 5.40 -6.25 12.57
N VAL A 44 6.41 -6.78 13.22
CA VAL A 44 7.52 -7.45 12.52
C VAL A 44 7.49 -8.94 12.85
N VAL A 45 7.40 -9.76 11.81
CA VAL A 45 7.36 -11.21 11.90
C VAL A 45 8.58 -11.81 11.21
N ALA A 46 9.05 -12.92 11.74
CA ALA A 46 10.06 -13.76 11.11
C ALA A 46 9.50 -15.17 10.92
N PRO A 47 9.98 -15.94 9.92
CA PRO A 47 9.65 -17.35 9.84
C PRO A 47 9.91 -18.01 11.21
N ALA A 48 8.96 -18.78 11.69
CA ALA A 48 9.25 -19.61 12.85
C ALA A 48 10.34 -20.59 12.41
N GLU A 49 11.50 -20.46 13.03
CA GLU A 49 12.49 -21.52 12.95
C GLU A 49 11.84 -22.70 13.63
N THR A 50 11.28 -23.57 12.82
CA THR A 50 10.85 -24.86 13.30
C THR A 50 12.10 -25.60 13.74
N THR A 51 12.50 -25.35 14.96
CA THR A 51 13.56 -26.08 15.68
C THR A 51 13.19 -27.56 15.83
N GLY A 52 12.03 -27.93 15.29
CA GLY A 52 11.60 -29.28 15.29
C GLY A 52 11.78 -29.95 13.93
N LEU A 53 12.46 -31.05 13.90
CA LEU A 53 12.32 -32.16 12.95
C LEU A 53 10.87 -32.41 12.51
N ALA A 54 9.90 -31.89 13.25
CA ALA A 54 8.48 -32.08 13.14
C ALA A 54 7.86 -31.43 11.90
N ALA A 55 8.17 -30.17 11.61
CA ALA A 55 7.57 -29.52 10.45
C ALA A 55 8.31 -29.90 9.16
N SER A 56 9.60 -30.17 9.20
CA SER A 56 10.36 -30.66 8.08
C SER A 56 9.90 -32.05 7.63
N THR A 57 9.53 -32.94 8.58
CA THR A 57 9.05 -34.27 8.24
C THR A 57 7.62 -34.29 7.72
N LEU A 58 6.77 -33.34 8.12
CA LEU A 58 5.43 -33.21 7.57
C LEU A 58 5.42 -32.63 6.14
N ILE A 59 6.45 -31.84 5.78
CA ILE A 59 6.52 -31.12 4.50
C ILE A 59 7.64 -31.67 3.58
N GLN A 60 8.30 -32.76 3.93
CA GLN A 60 9.49 -33.30 3.27
C GLN A 60 9.34 -33.55 1.76
N ALA A 61 8.11 -33.60 1.22
CA ALA A 61 7.88 -33.71 -0.22
C ALA A 61 8.38 -32.50 -1.04
N ASN A 62 8.56 -31.33 -0.42
CA ASN A 62 8.99 -30.10 -1.09
C ASN A 62 10.48 -29.73 -0.83
N ALA A 63 11.14 -30.40 0.10
CA ALA A 63 12.53 -30.07 0.46
C ALA A 63 13.51 -30.31 -0.71
N VAL A 64 13.25 -31.30 -1.55
CA VAL A 64 14.05 -31.60 -2.75
C VAL A 64 13.90 -30.51 -3.81
N LEU A 65 12.70 -29.89 -3.92
CA LEU A 65 12.45 -28.78 -4.84
C LEU A 65 13.03 -27.46 -4.31
N GLN A 66 13.09 -27.28 -2.99
CA GLN A 66 13.73 -26.10 -2.38
C GLN A 66 15.25 -26.12 -2.50
N GLN A 67 15.87 -27.29 -2.52
CA GLN A 67 17.31 -27.42 -2.74
C GLN A 67 17.72 -27.22 -4.21
N ALA A 68 16.80 -27.45 -5.16
CA ALA A 68 17.03 -27.21 -6.58
C ALA A 68 16.83 -25.74 -7.02
N GLY A 69 16.10 -24.94 -6.23
CA GLY A 69 15.95 -23.49 -6.41
C GLY A 69 17.11 -22.75 -5.75
N GLY A 70 18.11 -22.41 -6.55
CA GLY A 70 19.40 -21.89 -6.13
C GLY A 70 19.38 -20.83 -5.02
N LEU A 71 20.53 -20.64 -4.40
CA LEU A 71 20.94 -19.75 -3.29
C LEU A 71 20.46 -18.27 -3.35
N LEU A 72 19.61 -17.89 -4.32
CA LEU A 72 19.13 -16.53 -4.55
C LEU A 72 17.59 -16.38 -4.49
N ASP A 73 16.84 -17.45 -4.26
CA ASP A 73 15.38 -17.35 -4.14
C ASP A 73 15.00 -16.99 -2.71
N ASN A 74 14.92 -15.69 -2.45
CA ASN A 74 14.55 -15.10 -1.15
C ASN A 74 13.03 -15.20 -0.89
N ARG A 75 12.33 -16.15 -1.54
CA ARG A 75 10.90 -16.38 -1.34
C ARG A 75 10.67 -17.09 -0.01
N PRO A 76 9.73 -16.60 0.80
CA PRO A 76 9.33 -17.31 2.00
C PRO A 76 8.78 -18.69 1.61
N GLY A 77 9.46 -19.75 2.07
CA GLY A 77 9.06 -21.13 1.79
C GLY A 77 8.17 -21.72 2.89
N GLY A 78 7.49 -22.80 2.57
CA GLY A 78 6.79 -23.63 3.55
C GLY A 78 5.67 -22.93 4.30
N ASN A 79 5.61 -23.16 5.60
CA ASN A 79 4.55 -22.67 6.49
C ASN A 79 4.45 -21.14 6.52
N PHE A 80 5.57 -20.45 6.40
CA PHE A 80 5.58 -18.98 6.40
C PHE A 80 4.93 -18.40 5.14
N ALA A 81 5.08 -19.04 3.99
CA ALA A 81 4.39 -18.63 2.77
C ALA A 81 2.86 -18.80 2.91
N VAL A 82 2.42 -19.91 3.50
CA VAL A 82 0.99 -20.13 3.80
C VAL A 82 0.46 -19.10 4.78
N TYR A 83 1.24 -18.78 5.82
CA TYR A 83 0.90 -17.70 6.77
C TYR A 83 0.70 -16.37 6.05
N LEU A 84 1.65 -15.94 5.21
CA LEU A 84 1.54 -14.68 4.47
C LEU A 84 0.33 -14.66 3.51
N ALA A 85 0.05 -15.79 2.85
CA ALA A 85 -1.12 -15.93 1.98
C ALA A 85 -2.42 -15.86 2.78
N SER A 86 -2.47 -16.46 3.96
CA SER A 86 -3.67 -16.52 4.81
C SER A 86 -4.05 -15.15 5.38
N LEU A 87 -3.10 -14.21 5.54
CA LEU A 87 -3.39 -12.84 5.99
C LEU A 87 -4.40 -12.09 5.07
N ARG A 88 -4.44 -12.45 3.79
CA ARG A 88 -5.34 -11.84 2.79
C ARG A 88 -6.40 -12.81 2.29
N SER A 89 -6.57 -13.93 2.97
CA SER A 89 -7.56 -14.94 2.56
C SER A 89 -9.00 -14.49 2.82
N PRO A 90 -9.98 -15.00 2.08
CA PRO A 90 -11.39 -14.73 2.34
C PRO A 90 -11.84 -15.13 3.76
N GLU A 91 -11.20 -16.15 4.34
CA GLU A 91 -11.48 -16.58 5.71
C GLU A 91 -10.99 -15.54 6.74
N ALA A 92 -9.84 -14.90 6.50
CA ALA A 92 -9.35 -13.79 7.32
C ALA A 92 -10.32 -12.60 7.28
N VAL A 93 -10.85 -12.30 6.09
CA VAL A 93 -11.86 -11.25 5.91
C VAL A 93 -13.15 -11.59 6.64
N ALA A 94 -13.63 -12.84 6.54
CA ALA A 94 -14.82 -13.28 7.26
C ALA A 94 -14.64 -13.18 8.78
N MET A 95 -13.46 -13.53 9.29
CA MET A 95 -13.10 -13.36 10.71
C MET A 95 -13.12 -11.88 11.11
N LEU A 96 -12.45 -11.01 10.33
CA LEU A 96 -12.44 -9.56 10.59
C LEU A 96 -13.86 -8.96 10.52
N ALA A 97 -14.68 -9.41 9.58
CA ALA A 97 -16.06 -8.95 9.44
C ALA A 97 -16.91 -9.28 10.66
N ARG A 98 -16.67 -10.42 11.26
CA ARG A 98 -17.42 -10.89 12.45
C ARG A 98 -16.90 -10.28 13.75
N ASP A 99 -15.58 -10.19 13.89
CA ASP A 99 -14.94 -9.96 15.19
C ASP A 99 -14.44 -8.52 15.36
N THR A 100 -14.58 -7.65 14.34
CA THR A 100 -14.12 -6.25 14.38
C THR A 100 -15.21 -5.26 13.94
N ALA A 101 -15.01 -3.98 14.27
CA ALA A 101 -15.87 -2.89 13.83
C ALA A 101 -15.60 -2.40 12.39
N LEU A 102 -14.69 -3.03 11.64
CA LEU A 102 -14.29 -2.61 10.30
C LEU A 102 -15.47 -2.52 9.30
N PRO A 103 -16.43 -3.48 9.24
CA PRO A 103 -17.56 -3.36 8.31
C PRO A 103 -18.47 -2.18 8.60
N ALA A 104 -18.72 -1.90 9.89
CA ALA A 104 -19.50 -0.76 10.32
C ALA A 104 -18.80 0.56 9.96
N TRP A 105 -17.50 0.63 10.17
CA TRP A 105 -16.69 1.80 9.80
C TRP A 105 -16.68 2.01 8.27
N LEU A 106 -16.49 0.97 7.45
CA LEU A 106 -16.55 1.07 5.99
C LEU A 106 -17.92 1.57 5.51
N THR A 107 -18.99 1.10 6.12
CA THR A 107 -20.35 1.55 5.82
C THR A 107 -20.53 3.03 6.18
N ALA A 108 -20.10 3.45 7.38
CA ALA A 108 -20.13 4.84 7.81
C ALA A 108 -19.29 5.75 6.89
N GLN A 109 -18.13 5.30 6.46
CA GLN A 109 -17.29 6.04 5.51
C GLN A 109 -17.97 6.23 4.15
N ARG A 110 -18.75 5.24 3.67
CA ARG A 110 -19.52 5.35 2.42
C ARG A 110 -20.70 6.28 2.54
N GLN A 111 -21.29 6.38 3.72
CA GLN A 111 -22.40 7.29 4.00
C GLN A 111 -21.94 8.73 4.19
N ALA A 112 -20.68 8.93 4.55
CA ALA A 112 -20.14 10.24 4.88
C ALA A 112 -19.99 11.15 3.65
N GLY A 113 -20.31 12.43 3.85
CA GLY A 113 -20.06 13.52 2.90
C GLY A 113 -20.90 13.50 1.61
N LEU A 114 -20.48 14.31 0.64
CA LEU A 114 -21.16 14.45 -0.67
C LEU A 114 -21.23 13.13 -1.44
N GLY A 115 -20.23 12.25 -1.28
CA GLY A 115 -20.21 10.94 -1.90
C GLY A 115 -21.30 9.99 -1.40
N GLY A 116 -21.65 10.08 -0.11
CA GLY A 116 -22.76 9.32 0.48
C GLY A 116 -24.09 9.76 -0.08
N TRP A 117 -24.37 11.06 -0.07
CA TRP A 117 -25.57 11.63 -0.66
C TRP A 117 -25.75 11.28 -2.15
N LEU A 118 -24.65 11.36 -2.94
CA LEU A 118 -24.70 11.02 -4.37
C LEU A 118 -25.01 9.53 -4.60
N ARG A 119 -24.45 8.65 -3.76
CA ARG A 119 -24.73 7.21 -3.83
C ARG A 119 -26.18 6.89 -3.50
N GLU A 120 -26.73 7.55 -2.48
CA GLU A 120 -28.11 7.39 -2.09
C GLU A 120 -29.06 7.91 -3.19
N ALA A 121 -28.77 9.09 -3.76
CA ALA A 121 -29.53 9.67 -4.87
C ALA A 121 -29.52 8.81 -6.14
N LEU A 122 -28.41 8.08 -6.40
CA LEU A 122 -28.25 7.17 -7.55
C LEU A 122 -28.73 5.74 -7.25
N GLY A 123 -29.25 5.45 -6.06
CA GLY A 123 -29.66 4.10 -5.65
C GLY A 123 -28.51 3.10 -5.56
N LEU A 124 -27.27 3.58 -5.38
CA LEU A 124 -26.11 2.73 -5.27
C LEU A 124 -26.01 2.12 -3.86
N ARG A 125 -25.46 0.91 -3.79
CA ARG A 125 -25.29 0.19 -2.54
C ARG A 125 -24.43 0.98 -1.55
N VAL A 126 -24.97 1.21 -0.37
CA VAL A 126 -24.35 1.96 0.72
C VAL A 126 -23.69 1.04 1.76
N THR A 127 -24.31 -0.14 2.01
CA THR A 127 -23.77 -1.12 2.97
C THR A 127 -22.50 -1.78 2.45
N SER A 128 -21.49 -1.90 3.29
CA SER A 128 -20.26 -2.64 2.97
C SER A 128 -20.50 -4.14 3.06
N ASP A 129 -19.89 -4.88 2.14
CA ASP A 129 -19.93 -6.33 2.06
C ASP A 129 -18.56 -6.93 2.33
N SER A 130 -18.49 -8.28 2.45
CA SER A 130 -17.23 -9.03 2.56
C SER A 130 -16.25 -8.68 1.45
N ASP A 131 -16.72 -8.55 0.20
CA ASP A 131 -15.89 -8.20 -0.95
C ASP A 131 -15.28 -6.80 -0.83
N ASP A 132 -15.99 -5.87 -0.20
CA ASP A 132 -15.48 -4.52 0.03
C ASP A 132 -14.40 -4.52 1.11
N LEU A 133 -14.59 -5.32 2.15
CA LEU A 133 -13.59 -5.52 3.20
C LEU A 133 -12.37 -6.25 2.64
N GLN A 134 -12.56 -7.22 1.74
CA GLN A 134 -11.47 -7.90 1.02
C GLN A 134 -10.61 -6.89 0.25
N ARG A 135 -11.26 -6.07 -0.61
CA ARG A 135 -10.56 -5.03 -1.38
C ARG A 135 -9.90 -3.99 -0.49
N TRP A 136 -10.52 -3.66 0.64
CA TRP A 136 -9.93 -2.74 1.59
C TRP A 136 -8.67 -3.35 2.23
N LEU A 137 -8.73 -4.61 2.65
CA LEU A 137 -7.61 -5.32 3.24
C LEU A 137 -6.44 -5.46 2.23
N GLU A 138 -6.74 -5.83 0.98
CA GLU A 138 -5.73 -5.96 -0.08
C GLU A 138 -4.99 -4.65 -0.37
N ARG A 139 -5.70 -3.51 -0.29
CA ARG A 139 -5.12 -2.18 -0.55
C ARG A 139 -4.36 -1.60 0.63
N ASN A 140 -4.79 -1.92 1.84
CA ASN A 140 -4.26 -1.28 3.04
C ASN A 140 -3.26 -2.16 3.79
N LEU A 141 -3.39 -3.49 3.76
CA LEU A 141 -2.40 -4.35 4.38
C LEU A 141 -1.12 -4.37 3.53
N SER A 142 -0.10 -3.68 4.01
CA SER A 142 1.24 -3.73 3.41
C SER A 142 2.03 -4.87 4.04
N VAL A 143 2.64 -5.69 3.19
CA VAL A 143 3.53 -6.79 3.59
C VAL A 143 4.87 -6.52 2.92
N THR A 144 5.82 -6.02 3.69
CA THR A 144 7.13 -5.59 3.18
C THR A 144 8.22 -6.49 3.72
N GLN A 145 8.93 -7.17 2.81
CA GLN A 145 10.08 -7.99 3.17
C GLN A 145 11.33 -7.12 3.30
N SER A 146 12.07 -7.31 4.39
CA SER A 146 13.37 -6.66 4.55
C SER A 146 14.39 -7.27 3.59
N LEU A 147 15.14 -6.42 2.89
CA LEU A 147 16.25 -6.86 2.03
C LEU A 147 17.47 -7.33 2.83
N ALA A 148 17.60 -6.87 4.07
CA ALA A 148 18.76 -7.15 4.93
C ALA A 148 18.52 -8.28 5.94
N ALA A 149 17.27 -8.69 6.15
CA ALA A 149 16.89 -9.70 7.14
C ALA A 149 15.74 -10.57 6.63
N VAL A 150 15.63 -11.79 7.14
CA VAL A 150 14.52 -12.70 6.83
C VAL A 150 13.27 -12.30 7.64
N THR A 151 13.03 -11.01 7.78
CA THR A 151 11.87 -10.48 8.50
C THR A 151 10.91 -9.80 7.55
N VAL A 152 9.64 -9.84 7.90
CA VAL A 152 8.56 -9.20 7.15
C VAL A 152 7.85 -8.22 8.08
N SER A 153 7.70 -6.98 7.61
CA SER A 153 6.89 -5.97 8.28
C SER A 153 5.47 -6.04 7.75
N LEU A 154 4.52 -6.05 8.66
CA LEU A 154 3.08 -6.01 8.38
C LEU A 154 2.59 -4.65 8.84
N ASP A 155 2.06 -3.84 7.93
CA ASP A 155 1.57 -2.50 8.22
C ASP A 155 0.10 -2.38 7.82
N LEU A 156 -0.73 -1.88 8.74
CA LEU A 156 -2.16 -1.69 8.54
C LEU A 156 -2.57 -0.27 8.95
N PRO A 157 -2.83 0.64 8.00
CA PRO A 157 -3.29 1.99 8.28
C PRO A 157 -4.80 2.00 8.59
N HIS A 158 -5.18 2.74 9.66
CA HIS A 158 -6.58 3.00 10.01
C HIS A 158 -6.72 4.33 10.75
N PRO A 159 -7.85 5.05 10.60
CA PRO A 159 -8.06 6.31 11.34
C PRO A 159 -8.13 6.14 12.86
N ASP A 160 -8.65 5.00 13.32
CA ASP A 160 -8.70 4.66 14.73
C ASP A 160 -7.52 3.75 15.10
N ARG A 161 -6.73 4.20 16.06
CA ARG A 161 -5.55 3.52 16.57
C ARG A 161 -5.87 2.16 17.21
N ALA A 162 -6.96 2.09 17.98
CA ALA A 162 -7.33 0.86 18.67
C ALA A 162 -7.80 -0.22 17.67
N VAL A 163 -8.57 0.20 16.67
CA VAL A 163 -9.04 -0.70 15.60
C VAL A 163 -7.88 -1.21 14.74
N ALA A 164 -6.91 -0.35 14.40
CA ALA A 164 -5.72 -0.76 13.66
C ALA A 164 -4.94 -1.85 14.40
N LEU A 165 -4.70 -1.63 15.70
CA LEU A 165 -3.95 -2.56 16.55
C LEU A 165 -4.68 -3.89 16.70
N ASP A 166 -5.98 -3.85 17.04
CA ASP A 166 -6.81 -5.06 17.23
C ASP A 166 -6.92 -5.88 15.94
N ALA A 167 -7.17 -5.21 14.80
CA ALA A 167 -7.26 -5.88 13.51
C ALA A 167 -5.95 -6.56 13.11
N LEU A 168 -4.80 -5.90 13.30
CA LEU A 168 -3.50 -6.49 12.98
C LEU A 168 -3.16 -7.66 13.91
N ALA A 169 -3.46 -7.53 15.21
CA ALA A 169 -3.25 -8.61 16.18
C ALA A 169 -4.11 -9.84 15.86
N ARG A 170 -5.40 -9.64 15.51
CA ARG A 170 -6.31 -10.71 15.11
C ARG A 170 -5.89 -11.37 13.81
N LEU A 171 -5.45 -10.59 12.81
CA LEU A 171 -4.92 -11.13 11.55
C LEU A 171 -3.73 -12.06 11.79
N HIS A 172 -2.78 -11.63 12.62
CA HIS A 172 -1.64 -12.47 12.97
C HIS A 172 -2.07 -13.75 13.67
N ALA A 173 -2.91 -13.63 14.70
CA ALA A 173 -3.41 -14.80 15.44
C ALA A 173 -4.21 -15.77 14.55
N PHE A 174 -5.03 -15.25 13.66
CA PHE A 174 -5.78 -16.05 12.69
C PHE A 174 -4.85 -16.81 11.74
N ALA A 175 -3.88 -16.11 11.12
CA ALA A 175 -2.97 -16.71 10.15
C ALA A 175 -2.09 -17.80 10.80
N GLU A 176 -1.60 -17.57 12.01
CA GLU A 176 -0.84 -18.55 12.78
C GLU A 176 -1.73 -19.75 13.16
N GLY A 177 -2.96 -19.48 13.64
CA GLY A 177 -3.93 -20.50 13.98
C GLY A 177 -4.35 -21.37 12.78
N LYS A 178 -4.51 -20.78 11.61
CA LYS A 178 -4.84 -21.50 10.38
C LYS A 178 -3.72 -22.47 9.98
N VAL A 179 -2.48 -22.00 9.93
CA VAL A 179 -1.34 -22.88 9.60
C VAL A 179 -1.19 -24.00 10.62
N ARG A 180 -1.36 -23.70 11.90
CA ARG A 180 -1.34 -24.70 12.96
C ARG A 180 -2.45 -25.74 12.77
N GLY A 181 -3.67 -25.29 12.47
CA GLY A 181 -4.80 -26.17 12.18
C GLY A 181 -4.56 -27.07 10.98
N ASP A 182 -4.09 -26.51 9.88
CA ASP A 182 -3.80 -27.25 8.65
C ASP A 182 -2.72 -28.34 8.89
N LEU A 183 -1.67 -28.00 9.64
CA LEU A 183 -0.61 -28.95 9.99
C LEU A 183 -1.09 -30.05 10.97
N ALA A 184 -1.91 -29.68 11.95
CA ALA A 184 -2.49 -30.65 12.89
C ALA A 184 -3.42 -31.63 12.15
N GLU A 185 -4.25 -31.13 11.23
CA GLU A 185 -5.12 -31.97 10.39
C GLU A 185 -4.30 -32.91 9.50
N LEU A 186 -3.23 -32.41 8.87
CA LEU A 186 -2.33 -33.22 8.05
C LEU A 186 -1.65 -34.31 8.89
N ALA A 187 -1.18 -33.96 10.08
CA ALA A 187 -0.56 -34.91 11.00
C ALA A 187 -1.55 -35.99 11.42
N ALA A 188 -2.77 -35.62 11.78
CA ALA A 188 -3.83 -36.56 12.16
C ALA A 188 -4.19 -37.51 11.01
N LYS A 189 -4.36 -37.00 9.78
CA LYS A 189 -4.62 -37.82 8.60
C LYS A 189 -3.50 -38.83 8.33
N ARG A 190 -2.23 -38.43 8.44
CA ARG A 190 -1.08 -39.32 8.25
C ARG A 190 -0.98 -40.36 9.36
N THR A 191 -1.19 -39.98 10.59
CA THR A 191 -1.20 -40.91 11.74
C THR A 191 -2.28 -41.99 11.54
N ALA A 192 -3.52 -41.61 11.22
CA ALA A 192 -4.60 -42.56 10.95
C ALA A 192 -4.29 -43.49 9.76
N LEU A 193 -3.63 -42.96 8.69
CA LEU A 193 -3.19 -43.77 7.57
C LEU A 193 -2.17 -44.84 8.01
N PHE A 194 -1.16 -44.46 8.78
CA PHE A 194 -0.13 -45.40 9.25
C PHE A 194 -0.72 -46.42 10.22
N GLU A 195 -1.62 -46.04 11.13
CA GLU A 195 -2.33 -46.95 12.01
C GLU A 195 -3.18 -47.97 11.22
N SER A 196 -3.93 -47.50 10.21
CA SER A 196 -4.72 -48.37 9.36
C SER A 196 -3.86 -49.33 8.52
N ARG A 197 -2.70 -48.89 8.09
CA ARG A 197 -1.73 -49.71 7.33
C ARG A 197 -1.11 -50.74 8.25
N LEU A 198 -0.70 -50.36 9.45
CA LEU A 198 -0.10 -51.24 10.45
C LEU A 198 -1.06 -52.36 10.88
N ALA A 199 -2.38 -52.05 11.02
CA ALA A 199 -3.38 -53.06 11.35
C ALA A 199 -3.56 -54.13 10.27
N ARG A 200 -3.21 -53.81 9.01
CA ARG A 200 -3.33 -54.77 7.85
C ARG A 200 -2.03 -55.45 7.50
N GLU A 201 -0.90 -54.95 7.98
CA GLU A 201 0.40 -55.49 7.66
C GLU A 201 0.72 -56.73 8.49
N HIS A 202 1.03 -57.82 7.82
CA HIS A 202 1.37 -59.10 8.43
C HIS A 202 2.89 -59.36 8.43
N ASP A 203 3.61 -58.66 7.56
CA ASP A 203 5.06 -58.83 7.46
C ASP A 203 5.77 -58.11 8.63
N VAL A 204 6.49 -58.87 9.44
CA VAL A 204 7.22 -58.38 10.61
C VAL A 204 8.31 -57.36 10.19
N TYR A 205 8.93 -57.57 9.04
CA TYR A 205 9.99 -56.66 8.52
C TYR A 205 9.45 -55.30 8.14
N LEU A 206 8.19 -55.23 7.66
CA LEU A 206 7.56 -53.93 7.30
C LEU A 206 6.87 -53.28 8.49
N ARG A 207 6.54 -53.99 9.54
CA ARG A 207 5.90 -53.42 10.73
C ARG A 207 6.84 -52.52 11.51
N THR A 208 8.11 -52.90 11.67
CA THR A 208 9.09 -52.10 12.42
C THR A 208 9.25 -50.70 11.86
N PRO A 209 9.55 -50.48 10.56
CA PRO A 209 9.66 -49.15 9.98
C PRO A 209 8.31 -48.39 10.01
N LEU A 210 7.17 -49.06 9.91
CA LEU A 210 5.86 -48.41 10.06
C LEU A 210 5.63 -47.87 11.47
N TYR A 211 6.06 -48.59 12.52
CA TYR A 211 6.03 -48.07 13.89
C TYR A 211 6.94 -46.87 14.09
N GLU A 212 8.13 -46.87 13.49
CA GLU A 212 9.07 -45.73 13.56
C GLU A 212 8.48 -44.51 12.88
N LEU A 213 7.88 -44.66 11.68
CA LEU A 213 7.18 -43.57 10.97
C LEU A 213 6.00 -43.05 11.79
N LEU A 214 5.20 -43.93 12.33
CA LEU A 214 4.07 -43.55 13.19
C LEU A 214 4.53 -42.74 14.39
N ALA A 215 5.54 -43.22 15.11
CA ALA A 215 6.12 -42.52 16.25
C ALA A 215 6.70 -41.14 15.86
N GLN A 216 7.33 -41.05 14.70
CA GLN A 216 7.85 -39.81 14.16
C GLN A 216 6.72 -38.80 13.87
N HIS A 217 5.63 -39.23 13.24
CA HIS A 217 4.49 -38.37 12.93
C HIS A 217 3.73 -37.96 14.19
N GLN A 218 3.61 -38.83 15.19
CA GLN A 218 3.01 -38.49 16.49
C GLN A 218 3.85 -37.42 17.22
N ARG A 219 5.18 -37.57 17.24
CA ARG A 219 6.08 -36.54 17.82
C ARG A 219 5.94 -35.22 17.07
N ALA A 220 5.85 -35.27 15.74
CA ALA A 220 5.63 -34.07 14.90
C ALA A 220 4.30 -33.39 15.24
N ALA A 221 3.22 -34.15 15.41
CA ALA A 221 1.91 -33.62 15.80
C ALA A 221 1.96 -32.94 17.18
N LEU A 222 2.65 -33.56 18.15
CA LEU A 222 2.84 -32.98 19.49
C LEU A 222 3.64 -31.67 19.43
N ALA A 223 4.69 -31.60 18.60
CA ALA A 223 5.46 -30.38 18.45
C ALA A 223 4.63 -29.23 17.84
N VAL A 224 3.80 -29.49 16.82
CA VAL A 224 2.89 -28.49 16.26
C VAL A 224 1.90 -27.94 17.31
N LEU A 225 1.47 -28.77 18.24
CA LEU A 225 0.54 -28.35 19.30
C LEU A 225 1.24 -27.61 20.44
N SER A 226 2.49 -27.95 20.74
CA SER A 226 3.25 -27.39 21.87
C SER A 226 4.01 -26.10 21.52
N ASP A 227 4.39 -25.91 20.25
CA ASP A 227 5.19 -24.75 19.85
C ASP A 227 4.36 -23.46 19.90
N ALA A 228 4.95 -22.41 20.46
CA ALA A 228 4.30 -21.10 20.56
C ALA A 228 4.06 -20.46 19.18
N ALA A 229 4.98 -20.68 18.23
CA ALA A 229 4.91 -20.20 16.85
C ALA A 229 5.26 -21.34 15.89
N VAL A 230 4.38 -21.64 14.95
CA VAL A 230 4.53 -22.72 13.97
C VAL A 230 4.88 -22.19 12.58
N ALA A 231 4.34 -21.04 12.21
CA ALA A 231 4.57 -20.41 10.92
C ALA A 231 5.36 -19.11 11.04
N ALA A 232 4.95 -18.22 11.94
CA ALA A 232 5.49 -16.89 12.07
C ALA A 232 5.72 -16.51 13.53
N ARG A 233 6.97 -16.22 13.89
CA ARG A 233 7.32 -15.69 15.21
C ARG A 233 7.26 -14.16 15.18
N LEU A 234 6.62 -13.56 16.16
CA LEU A 234 6.66 -12.12 16.38
C LEU A 234 8.06 -11.70 16.85
N VAL A 235 8.73 -10.90 16.04
CA VAL A 235 9.97 -10.20 16.41
C VAL A 235 9.64 -8.91 17.14
N SER A 236 8.61 -8.19 16.64
CA SER A 236 8.01 -7.05 17.30
C SER A 236 6.51 -7.26 17.36
N ALA A 237 5.95 -7.17 18.56
CA ALA A 237 4.50 -7.23 18.75
C ALA A 237 3.80 -6.08 17.99
N PRO A 238 2.54 -6.27 17.59
CA PRO A 238 1.76 -5.20 16.98
C PRO A 238 1.81 -3.94 17.82
N SER A 239 2.24 -2.85 17.24
CA SER A 239 2.37 -1.53 17.87
C SER A 239 1.84 -0.47 16.94
N VAL A 240 1.40 0.66 17.51
CA VAL A 240 0.89 1.81 16.74
C VAL A 240 1.60 3.06 17.24
N GLU A 241 2.08 3.87 16.31
CA GLU A 241 2.69 5.14 16.64
C GLU A 241 1.73 6.06 17.40
N LEU A 242 2.29 6.89 18.30
CA LEU A 242 1.50 7.84 19.10
C LEU A 242 0.94 8.98 18.24
N SER A 243 1.67 9.36 17.19
CA SER A 243 1.28 10.39 16.22
C SER A 243 0.84 9.76 14.90
N PRO A 244 -0.17 10.33 14.21
CA PRO A 244 -0.58 9.82 12.92
C PRO A 244 0.53 10.03 11.87
N SER A 245 0.99 8.96 11.24
CA SER A 245 2.10 8.97 10.28
C SER A 245 1.64 9.25 8.85
N LEU A 246 0.39 8.95 8.50
CA LEU A 246 -0.16 9.14 7.16
C LEU A 246 -1.32 10.15 7.14
N PRO A 247 -1.43 10.97 6.08
CA PRO A 247 -0.37 11.32 5.13
C PRO A 247 0.71 12.21 5.77
N ASN A 248 1.93 12.12 5.28
CA ASN A 248 3.01 13.03 5.74
C ASN A 248 2.75 14.45 5.21
N ARG A 249 1.98 15.25 5.99
CA ARG A 249 1.51 16.59 5.60
C ARG A 249 2.66 17.56 5.36
N SER A 250 3.72 17.46 6.14
CA SER A 250 4.88 18.35 5.99
C SER A 250 5.58 18.13 4.64
N LEU A 251 5.75 16.88 4.24
CA LEU A 251 6.33 16.52 2.95
C LEU A 251 5.41 16.93 1.80
N LEU A 252 4.10 16.65 1.91
CA LEU A 252 3.13 17.01 0.86
C LEU A 252 3.02 18.53 0.69
N LEU A 253 3.00 19.30 1.78
CA LEU A 253 2.99 20.76 1.71
C LEU A 253 4.30 21.32 1.15
N GLY A 254 5.44 20.76 1.52
CA GLY A 254 6.73 21.14 0.94
C GLY A 254 6.81 20.84 -0.55
N LEU A 255 6.33 19.68 -0.99
CA LEU A 255 6.24 19.31 -2.40
C LEU A 255 5.29 20.23 -3.18
N LEU A 256 4.14 20.54 -2.60
CA LEU A 256 3.15 21.45 -3.18
C LEU A 256 3.72 22.87 -3.33
N LEU A 257 4.49 23.35 -2.33
CA LEU A 257 5.15 24.65 -2.38
C LEU A 257 6.14 24.75 -3.55
N LEU A 258 6.83 23.68 -3.90
CA LEU A 258 7.75 23.62 -5.04
C LEU A 258 7.01 23.42 -6.36
N LEU A 259 6.04 22.51 -6.41
CA LEU A 259 5.37 22.13 -7.65
C LEU A 259 4.36 23.18 -8.11
N ALA A 260 3.64 23.86 -7.23
CA ALA A 260 2.63 24.83 -7.63
C ALA A 260 3.22 25.97 -8.48
N PRO A 261 4.31 26.66 -8.09
CA PRO A 261 4.93 27.67 -8.95
C PRO A 261 5.55 27.08 -10.22
N ALA A 262 6.18 25.90 -10.15
CA ALA A 262 6.77 25.24 -11.31
C ALA A 262 5.70 24.89 -12.36
N CYS A 263 4.60 24.29 -11.96
CA CYS A 263 3.49 23.94 -12.86
C CYS A 263 2.82 25.19 -13.45
N THR A 264 2.64 26.27 -12.67
CA THR A 264 2.05 27.52 -13.17
C THR A 264 2.96 28.21 -14.19
N LEU A 265 4.27 28.21 -13.96
CA LEU A 265 5.26 28.73 -14.93
C LEU A 265 5.28 27.90 -16.22
N LEU A 266 5.26 26.58 -16.09
CA LEU A 266 5.28 25.68 -17.24
C LEU A 266 3.98 25.81 -18.06
N ALA A 267 2.84 25.88 -17.41
CA ALA A 267 1.55 26.11 -18.07
C ALA A 267 1.53 27.47 -18.78
N ALA A 268 2.06 28.52 -18.17
CA ALA A 268 2.16 29.83 -18.79
C ALA A 268 3.10 29.81 -20.00
N ALA A 269 4.24 29.14 -19.91
CA ALA A 269 5.16 28.98 -21.02
C ALA A 269 4.50 28.24 -22.20
N CYS A 270 3.78 27.14 -21.92
CA CYS A 270 3.00 26.41 -22.91
C CYS A 270 1.92 27.28 -23.57
N LEU A 271 1.18 28.07 -22.78
CA LEU A 271 0.17 28.98 -23.31
C LEU A 271 0.77 30.06 -24.24
N VAL A 272 1.92 30.62 -23.87
CA VAL A 272 2.63 31.59 -24.69
C VAL A 272 3.10 30.94 -25.99
N LEU A 273 3.59 29.71 -25.94
CA LEU A 273 4.04 28.99 -27.15
C LEU A 273 2.88 28.63 -28.09
N LEU A 274 1.72 28.23 -27.54
CA LEU A 274 0.55 27.80 -28.32
C LEU A 274 -0.25 28.97 -28.89
N ARG A 275 -0.41 30.07 -28.13
CA ARG A 275 -1.24 31.21 -28.53
C ARG A 275 -0.48 32.35 -29.20
N GLY A 276 0.86 32.31 -29.22
CA GLY A 276 1.69 33.43 -29.60
C GLY A 276 1.61 34.57 -28.57
N VAL A 277 2.64 35.41 -28.56
CA VAL A 277 2.63 36.61 -27.71
C VAL A 277 1.63 37.60 -28.30
N PRO A 278 0.65 38.16 -27.57
CA PRO A 278 -0.12 39.27 -28.04
C PRO A 278 0.84 40.46 -28.19
N VAL A 279 1.23 40.73 -29.41
CA VAL A 279 2.03 41.89 -29.73
C VAL A 279 1.15 43.11 -29.48
N ARG A 280 1.28 43.71 -28.30
CA ARG A 280 0.74 45.07 -28.10
C ARG A 280 1.48 45.98 -29.05
N ALA A 281 0.75 46.44 -30.07
CA ALA A 281 1.25 47.45 -30.99
C ALA A 281 1.88 48.58 -30.16
N ARG A 282 3.16 48.87 -30.36
CA ARG A 282 3.78 50.10 -29.88
C ARG A 282 2.88 51.24 -30.27
N PRO A 283 2.58 52.21 -29.40
CA PRO A 283 1.96 53.43 -29.82
C PRO A 283 2.90 54.04 -30.88
N ARG A 284 2.34 54.20 -32.07
CA ARG A 284 3.00 54.88 -33.19
C ARG A 284 3.35 56.29 -32.68
N ALA A 285 4.63 56.59 -32.54
CA ALA A 285 5.08 57.93 -32.26
C ALA A 285 4.57 58.81 -33.40
N ILE A 286 3.64 59.70 -33.07
CA ILE A 286 3.23 60.79 -33.94
C ILE A 286 4.37 61.79 -33.92
N GLY A 287 5.36 61.59 -34.80
CA GLY A 287 6.42 62.49 -35.10
C GLY A 287 6.10 63.17 -36.42
N GLY A 288 5.12 64.05 -36.42
CA GLY A 288 4.96 65.04 -37.46
C GLY A 288 5.88 66.19 -37.15
N ALA A 289 7.04 66.22 -37.81
CA ALA A 289 7.77 67.42 -37.95
C ALA A 289 7.10 68.26 -39.07
N PRO A 290 6.73 69.49 -38.83
CA PRO A 290 6.29 70.38 -39.96
C PRO A 290 7.52 70.79 -40.78
N GLU A 291 7.44 70.47 -42.04
CA GLU A 291 8.37 70.93 -43.09
C GLU A 291 8.12 72.42 -43.38
N PHE A 292 8.82 73.29 -42.62
CA PHE A 292 8.91 74.70 -42.86
C PHE A 292 10.25 74.97 -43.56
N ALA A 293 10.28 74.84 -44.85
CA ALA A 293 11.38 75.46 -45.67
C ALA A 293 11.08 75.33 -47.17
N ALA A 294 10.29 76.22 -47.69
CA ALA A 294 10.40 76.59 -49.12
C ALA A 294 9.45 77.76 -49.47
N VAL A 295 9.70 78.91 -48.92
CA VAL A 295 9.23 80.17 -49.54
C VAL A 295 10.35 81.20 -49.42
N LEU A 296 11.18 81.24 -50.35
CA LEU A 296 11.99 82.43 -50.73
C LEU A 296 12.82 82.10 -52.01
N GLN A 297 12.19 82.24 -53.18
CA GLN A 297 12.85 82.59 -54.42
C GLN A 297 11.84 83.40 -55.21
N GLY A 298 12.03 84.73 -55.09
CA GLY A 298 11.36 85.71 -55.91
C GLY A 298 11.90 85.75 -57.30
N PRO A 299 11.18 86.32 -58.24
CA PRO A 299 11.54 86.34 -59.67
C PRO A 299 12.52 87.47 -59.99
N GLU A 300 13.55 87.18 -60.74
CA GLU A 300 14.19 88.18 -61.57
C GLU A 300 14.18 87.78 -63.05
N ARG A 301 13.41 88.64 -63.74
CA ARG A 301 13.43 88.96 -65.20
C ARG A 301 13.29 87.84 -66.21
#